data_2fd4d0863e21b9f8a8e5f7f9f23dafcf
#
_entry.id   2fd4d0863e21b9f8a8e5f7f9f23dafcf
#
_cell.length_a   1.000
_cell.length_b   1.000
_cell.length_c   1.000
_cell.angle_alpha   90.00
_cell.angle_beta   90.00
_cell.angle_gamma   90.00
#
_symmetry.space_group_name_H-M   'P 1'
#
loop_
_entity.id
_entity.type
_entity.pdbx_description
1 polymer ?
#
loop_
_entity_poly.entity_id
_entity_poly.type
_entity_poly.pdbx_seq_one_letter_code
_entity_poly.pdbx_strand_id
1 'polypeptide(L)'
;MEKLVAYKRMPLWNKQTMPEAVQQKHNTKVGTWGKITVLKGALKFIELTEEGEVLAEHLFEAGADNPMAQPQAWHRVEAATDDVEWYLEFYCKPEDYFAKKYNTNPVHSEVLEAMQTVKQGKALDLGCGQGRNSLFLAQQDFDVTAVDQNGLALEILQSIVEQEDLDMPVGVYDINSASIEQEYDFIVSTVVLMFLQADRIPAII
;
A
#
# COMPACT_ATOMS: atom_id res chain seq x y z
N MET A 1 -0.18 -15.59 -11.62
CA MET A 1 -0.96 -15.03 -10.48
C MET A 1 -0.40 -13.64 -10.22
N GLU A 2 -1.26 -12.67 -10.00
CA GLU A 2 -0.85 -11.30 -9.63
C GLU A 2 -0.13 -11.37 -8.27
N LYS A 3 1.02 -10.71 -8.15
CA LYS A 3 1.81 -10.69 -6.91
C LYS A 3 1.10 -9.77 -5.92
N LEU A 4 0.62 -10.31 -4.80
CA LEU A 4 0.05 -9.53 -3.70
C LEU A 4 1.05 -9.46 -2.54
N VAL A 5 1.02 -8.35 -1.81
CA VAL A 5 1.85 -8.10 -0.63
C VAL A 5 0.98 -7.83 0.59
N ALA A 6 1.36 -8.39 1.74
CA ALA A 6 0.67 -8.12 3.01
C ALA A 6 1.06 -6.72 3.52
N TYR A 7 0.07 -5.90 3.86
CA TYR A 7 0.32 -4.55 4.40
C TYR A 7 -0.20 -4.35 5.82
N LYS A 8 -1.08 -5.26 6.30
CA LYS A 8 -1.61 -5.17 7.66
C LYS A 8 -1.99 -6.54 8.18
N ARG A 9 -1.60 -6.84 9.41
CA ARG A 9 -2.05 -8.02 10.15
C ARG A 9 -2.87 -7.58 11.36
N MET A 10 -4.02 -8.23 11.54
CA MET A 10 -4.90 -8.04 12.69
C MET A 10 -4.44 -8.89 13.86
N PRO A 11 -4.85 -8.56 15.10
CA PRO A 11 -4.57 -9.40 16.27
C PRO A 11 -5.08 -10.83 16.11
N LEU A 12 -4.57 -11.72 16.95
CA LEU A 12 -5.13 -13.06 17.09
C LEU A 12 -6.51 -12.97 17.78
N TRP A 13 -7.50 -13.58 17.16
CA TRP A 13 -8.85 -13.67 17.69
C TRP A 13 -9.26 -15.11 18.00
N ASN A 14 -10.15 -15.22 18.97
CA ASN A 14 -10.87 -16.45 19.30
C ASN A 14 -12.39 -16.16 19.31
N LYS A 15 -13.19 -17.14 19.68
CA LYS A 15 -14.67 -17.01 19.71
C LYS A 15 -15.15 -15.81 20.55
N GLN A 16 -14.46 -15.47 21.65
CA GLN A 16 -14.85 -14.39 22.58
C GLN A 16 -14.30 -13.01 22.16
N THR A 17 -13.15 -12.98 21.48
CA THR A 17 -12.45 -11.73 21.11
C THR A 17 -12.66 -11.31 19.67
N MET A 18 -13.29 -12.16 18.85
CA MET A 18 -13.62 -11.86 17.47
C MET A 18 -14.56 -10.64 17.40
N PRO A 19 -14.19 -9.57 16.67
CA PRO A 19 -15.01 -8.36 16.58
C PRO A 19 -16.41 -8.66 16.00
N GLU A 20 -17.42 -8.00 16.52
CA GLU A 20 -18.79 -8.12 16.00
C GLU A 20 -18.87 -7.73 14.50
N ALA A 21 -18.09 -6.75 14.10
CA ALA A 21 -18.06 -6.26 12.71
C ALA A 21 -17.72 -7.34 11.68
N VAL A 22 -16.89 -8.33 12.02
CA VAL A 22 -16.56 -9.43 11.10
C VAL A 22 -17.62 -10.55 11.11
N GLN A 23 -18.44 -10.60 12.17
CA GLN A 23 -19.55 -11.56 12.30
C GLN A 23 -20.82 -11.10 11.57
N GLN A 24 -20.89 -9.81 11.26
CA GLN A 24 -21.97 -9.22 10.46
C GLN A 24 -21.53 -9.09 8.98
N LYS A 25 -22.49 -8.86 8.10
CA LYS A 25 -22.22 -8.64 6.68
C LYS A 25 -21.27 -7.46 6.48
N HIS A 26 -20.13 -7.70 5.88
CA HIS A 26 -19.13 -6.69 5.55
C HIS A 26 -18.40 -7.06 4.26
N ASN A 27 -17.58 -6.15 3.76
CA ASN A 27 -16.65 -6.42 2.66
C ASN A 27 -15.30 -5.74 2.90
N THR A 28 -14.32 -6.06 2.09
CA THR A 28 -13.04 -5.35 2.06
C THR A 28 -13.10 -4.16 1.10
N LYS A 29 -12.21 -3.18 1.29
CA LYS A 29 -12.09 -2.04 0.39
C LYS A 29 -11.63 -2.48 -1.00
N VAL A 30 -11.84 -1.62 -2.01
CA VAL A 30 -11.27 -1.77 -3.36
C VAL A 30 -9.76 -2.07 -3.27
N GLY A 31 -9.29 -3.03 -4.04
CA GLY A 31 -7.87 -3.43 -4.08
C GLY A 31 -7.35 -3.97 -2.74
N THR A 32 -8.21 -4.54 -1.90
CA THR A 32 -7.85 -5.14 -0.62
C THR A 32 -8.37 -6.58 -0.54
N TRP A 33 -7.46 -7.54 -0.48
CA TRP A 33 -7.74 -8.95 -0.26
C TRP A 33 -7.60 -9.28 1.23
N GLY A 34 -8.42 -10.21 1.74
CA GLY A 34 -8.34 -10.69 3.11
C GLY A 34 -7.89 -12.14 3.16
N LYS A 35 -6.77 -12.46 3.80
CA LYS A 35 -6.30 -13.83 4.06
C LYS A 35 -6.59 -14.20 5.50
N ILE A 36 -7.49 -15.16 5.70
CA ILE A 36 -7.77 -15.74 7.01
C ILE A 36 -6.84 -16.94 7.22
N THR A 37 -6.13 -16.94 8.35
CA THR A 37 -5.32 -18.06 8.79
C THR A 37 -5.89 -18.59 10.10
N VAL A 38 -6.37 -19.84 10.09
CA VAL A 38 -6.86 -20.54 11.25
C VAL A 38 -5.73 -21.36 11.87
N LEU A 39 -5.42 -21.10 13.15
CA LEU A 39 -4.34 -21.78 13.88
C LEU A 39 -4.87 -22.97 14.68
N LYS A 40 -6.14 -22.90 15.13
CA LYS A 40 -6.78 -23.95 15.92
C LYS A 40 -8.28 -23.97 15.64
N GLY A 41 -8.88 -25.16 15.70
CA GLY A 41 -10.31 -25.33 15.44
C GLY A 41 -10.71 -25.00 14.01
N ALA A 42 -11.90 -24.43 13.85
CA ALA A 42 -12.46 -24.09 12.55
C ALA A 42 -13.30 -22.81 12.59
N LEU A 43 -13.28 -22.09 11.48
CA LEU A 43 -14.07 -20.87 11.22
C LEU A 43 -14.97 -21.13 10.00
N LYS A 44 -16.22 -20.72 10.05
CA LYS A 44 -17.11 -20.71 8.90
C LYS A 44 -16.97 -19.36 8.18
N PHE A 45 -16.65 -19.38 6.90
CA PHE A 45 -16.64 -18.23 6.01
C PHE A 45 -17.88 -18.29 5.12
N ILE A 46 -18.73 -17.25 5.15
CA ILE A 46 -20.02 -17.21 4.48
C ILE A 46 -20.01 -16.09 3.46
N GLU A 47 -20.07 -16.45 2.19
CA GLU A 47 -20.19 -15.51 1.07
C GLU A 47 -21.64 -15.03 0.94
N LEU A 48 -21.80 -13.72 0.69
CA LEU A 48 -23.10 -13.08 0.66
C LEU A 48 -23.29 -12.25 -0.63
N THR A 49 -24.55 -12.04 -1.01
CA THR A 49 -24.91 -10.98 -1.95
C THR A 49 -24.87 -9.62 -1.27
N GLU A 50 -25.01 -8.54 -2.04
CA GLU A 50 -25.14 -7.19 -1.50
C GLU A 50 -26.41 -7.04 -0.62
N GLU A 51 -27.47 -7.79 -0.91
CA GLU A 51 -28.72 -7.83 -0.13
C GLU A 51 -28.57 -8.68 1.15
N GLY A 52 -27.52 -9.50 1.25
CA GLY A 52 -27.21 -10.33 2.41
C GLY A 52 -27.70 -11.77 2.29
N GLU A 53 -28.08 -12.21 1.11
CA GLU A 53 -28.43 -13.61 0.84
C GLU A 53 -27.16 -14.47 0.82
N VAL A 54 -27.21 -15.67 1.33
CA VAL A 54 -26.09 -16.62 1.36
C VAL A 54 -25.85 -17.19 -0.03
N LEU A 55 -24.63 -17.00 -0.55
CA LEU A 55 -24.18 -17.57 -1.83
C LEU A 55 -23.47 -18.93 -1.60
N ALA A 56 -22.56 -18.98 -0.63
CA ALA A 56 -21.79 -20.17 -0.31
C ALA A 56 -21.32 -20.15 1.16
N GLU A 57 -21.08 -21.33 1.72
CA GLU A 57 -20.47 -21.50 3.04
C GLU A 57 -19.20 -22.37 2.89
N HIS A 58 -18.11 -21.92 3.48
CA HIS A 58 -16.83 -22.62 3.48
C HIS A 58 -16.39 -22.87 4.92
N LEU A 59 -15.86 -24.05 5.19
CA LEU A 59 -15.22 -24.35 6.46
C LEU A 59 -13.71 -24.14 6.34
N PHE A 60 -13.18 -23.18 7.06
CA PHE A 60 -11.74 -22.89 7.14
C PHE A 60 -11.17 -23.60 8.38
N GLU A 61 -10.36 -24.62 8.16
CA GLU A 61 -9.77 -25.45 9.21
C GLU A 61 -8.32 -25.05 9.51
N ALA A 62 -7.86 -25.40 10.69
CA ALA A 62 -6.48 -25.16 11.10
C ALA A 62 -5.49 -25.85 10.15
N GLY A 63 -4.49 -25.09 9.70
CA GLY A 63 -3.44 -25.56 8.79
C GLY A 63 -3.85 -25.72 7.31
N ALA A 64 -5.11 -25.44 6.96
CA ALA A 64 -5.55 -25.45 5.58
C ALA A 64 -5.14 -24.16 4.84
N ASP A 65 -4.83 -24.27 3.54
CA ASP A 65 -4.62 -23.11 2.68
C ASP A 65 -5.98 -22.58 2.17
N ASN A 66 -6.61 -21.79 3.02
CA ASN A 66 -7.92 -21.23 2.71
C ASN A 66 -7.83 -20.15 1.63
N PRO A 67 -8.85 -20.00 0.75
CA PRO A 67 -8.88 -18.94 -0.25
C PRO A 67 -8.90 -17.56 0.40
N MET A 68 -8.46 -16.55 -0.37
CA MET A 68 -8.54 -15.15 0.06
C MET A 68 -9.93 -14.57 -0.23
N ALA A 69 -10.46 -13.80 0.72
CA ALA A 69 -11.62 -12.95 0.45
C ALA A 69 -11.24 -11.91 -0.61
N GLN A 70 -12.04 -11.81 -1.66
CA GLN A 70 -11.82 -10.90 -2.78
C GLN A 70 -12.20 -9.46 -2.40
N PRO A 71 -11.57 -8.44 -3.03
CA PRO A 71 -11.97 -7.05 -2.84
C PRO A 71 -13.47 -6.84 -3.09
N GLN A 72 -14.12 -6.10 -2.20
CA GLN A 72 -15.55 -5.74 -2.26
C GLN A 72 -16.54 -6.93 -2.23
N ALA A 73 -16.08 -8.18 -2.12
CA ALA A 73 -16.95 -9.33 -1.96
C ALA A 73 -17.59 -9.34 -0.55
N TRP A 74 -18.92 -9.36 -0.51
CA TRP A 74 -19.66 -9.38 0.74
C TRP A 74 -19.55 -10.75 1.43
N HIS A 75 -19.26 -10.71 2.71
CA HIS A 75 -19.10 -11.93 3.51
C HIS A 75 -19.29 -11.65 5.00
N ARG A 76 -19.30 -12.73 5.79
CA ARG A 76 -19.20 -12.74 7.23
C ARG A 76 -18.52 -14.00 7.71
N VAL A 77 -18.08 -14.02 8.97
CA VAL A 77 -17.46 -15.19 9.58
C VAL A 77 -18.16 -15.57 10.87
N GLU A 78 -18.15 -16.86 11.18
CA GLU A 78 -18.69 -17.44 12.41
C GLU A 78 -17.71 -18.45 12.99
N ALA A 79 -17.62 -18.55 14.31
CA ALA A 79 -16.87 -19.61 14.95
C ALA A 79 -17.58 -20.95 14.70
N ALA A 80 -16.92 -21.89 14.02
CA ALA A 80 -17.44 -23.23 13.80
C ALA A 80 -17.14 -24.17 14.99
N THR A 81 -16.03 -23.89 15.71
CA THR A 81 -15.68 -24.64 16.94
C THR A 81 -15.46 -23.67 18.12
N ASP A 82 -15.62 -24.18 19.35
CA ASP A 82 -15.46 -23.34 20.55
C ASP A 82 -14.01 -22.91 20.82
N ASP A 83 -13.05 -23.65 20.29
CA ASP A 83 -11.63 -23.48 20.51
C ASP A 83 -10.93 -22.79 19.31
N VAL A 84 -11.69 -22.15 18.41
CA VAL A 84 -11.14 -21.47 17.24
C VAL A 84 -10.16 -20.35 17.62
N GLU A 85 -8.98 -20.37 17.00
CA GLU A 85 -7.99 -19.29 17.05
C GLU A 85 -7.56 -18.95 15.62
N TRP A 86 -7.63 -17.67 15.25
CA TRP A 86 -7.36 -17.22 13.90
C TRP A 86 -6.94 -15.76 13.84
N TYR A 87 -6.31 -15.36 12.73
CA TYR A 87 -6.01 -13.98 12.43
C TYR A 87 -6.31 -13.65 10.97
N LEU A 88 -6.40 -12.36 10.67
CA LEU A 88 -6.65 -11.82 9.35
C LEU A 88 -5.46 -10.97 8.92
N GLU A 89 -4.99 -11.17 7.70
CA GLU A 89 -4.04 -10.31 7.02
C GLU A 89 -4.69 -9.66 5.81
N PHE A 90 -4.41 -8.37 5.62
CA PHE A 90 -4.83 -7.64 4.44
C PHE A 90 -3.68 -7.55 3.46
N TYR A 91 -4.01 -7.84 2.20
CA TYR A 91 -3.10 -7.81 1.08
C TYR A 91 -3.55 -6.78 0.05
N CYS A 92 -2.61 -6.26 -0.74
CA CYS A 92 -2.86 -5.39 -1.87
C CYS A 92 -1.83 -5.65 -2.99
N LYS A 93 -2.00 -4.97 -4.11
CA LYS A 93 -0.96 -4.91 -5.13
C LYS A 93 0.27 -4.15 -4.61
N PRO A 94 1.49 -4.45 -5.10
CA PRO A 94 2.71 -3.77 -4.66
C PRO A 94 2.62 -2.24 -4.78
N GLU A 95 2.07 -1.73 -5.88
CA GLU A 95 1.89 -0.29 -6.12
C GLU A 95 0.97 0.42 -5.13
N ASP A 96 0.07 -0.32 -4.45
CA ASP A 96 -0.87 0.21 -3.46
C ASP A 96 -0.33 0.11 -2.02
N TYR A 97 0.82 -0.56 -1.80
CA TYR A 97 1.30 -0.92 -0.48
C TYR A 97 1.42 0.27 0.48
N PHE A 98 2.17 1.30 0.07
CA PHE A 98 2.41 2.48 0.92
C PHE A 98 1.13 3.28 1.14
N ALA A 99 0.30 3.43 0.09
CA ALA A 99 -0.98 4.11 0.21
C ALA A 99 -1.91 3.41 1.21
N LYS A 100 -1.95 2.09 1.20
CA LYS A 100 -2.80 1.30 2.11
C LYS A 100 -2.24 1.21 3.52
N LYS A 101 -0.93 1.08 3.68
CA LYS A 101 -0.27 0.92 4.98
C LYS A 101 -0.17 2.23 5.74
N TYR A 102 0.19 3.33 5.06
CA TYR A 102 0.48 4.63 5.66
C TYR A 102 -0.55 5.71 5.37
N ASN A 103 -1.62 5.36 4.63
CA ASN A 103 -2.67 6.30 4.22
C ASN A 103 -2.11 7.50 3.42
N THR A 104 -1.11 7.25 2.59
CA THR A 104 -0.58 8.22 1.62
C THR A 104 -1.44 8.24 0.35
N ASN A 105 -1.14 9.16 -0.56
CA ASN A 105 -1.74 9.13 -1.89
C ASN A 105 -1.24 7.91 -2.69
N PRO A 106 -2.05 7.35 -3.60
CA PRO A 106 -1.59 6.34 -4.55
C PRO A 106 -0.47 6.84 -5.45
N VAL A 107 0.35 5.93 -5.96
CA VAL A 107 1.36 6.24 -6.99
C VAL A 107 0.71 6.91 -8.19
N HIS A 108 1.38 7.91 -8.76
CA HIS A 108 0.86 8.61 -9.93
C HIS A 108 0.81 7.68 -11.15
N SER A 109 -0.31 7.72 -11.91
CA SER A 109 -0.53 6.82 -13.05
C SER A 109 0.58 6.88 -14.11
N GLU A 110 1.10 8.06 -14.38
CA GLU A 110 2.21 8.24 -15.34
C GLU A 110 3.52 7.62 -14.86
N VAL A 111 3.74 7.55 -13.54
CA VAL A 111 4.90 6.83 -12.98
C VAL A 111 4.72 5.32 -13.17
N LEU A 112 3.53 4.79 -12.93
CA LEU A 112 3.23 3.37 -13.20
C LEU A 112 3.40 3.02 -14.69
N GLU A 113 2.98 3.91 -15.59
CA GLU A 113 3.16 3.72 -17.04
C GLU A 113 4.64 3.76 -17.43
N ALA A 114 5.41 4.71 -16.89
CA ALA A 114 6.85 4.82 -17.14
C ALA A 114 7.63 3.56 -16.76
N MET A 115 7.21 2.84 -15.69
CA MET A 115 7.86 1.60 -15.25
C MET A 115 7.81 0.47 -16.28
N GLN A 116 6.99 0.57 -17.33
CA GLN A 116 6.98 -0.40 -18.42
C GLN A 116 8.19 -0.27 -19.36
N THR A 117 8.86 0.87 -19.36
CA THR A 117 9.94 1.20 -20.29
C THR A 117 11.23 1.68 -19.65
N VAL A 118 11.14 2.32 -18.48
CA VAL A 118 12.29 2.85 -17.74
C VAL A 118 13.04 1.71 -17.06
N LYS A 119 14.37 1.72 -17.18
CA LYS A 119 15.23 0.76 -16.48
C LYS A 119 15.60 1.31 -15.10
N GLN A 120 15.83 0.39 -14.18
CA GLN A 120 16.36 0.71 -12.85
C GLN A 120 17.67 1.49 -12.95
N GLY A 121 17.86 2.43 -12.05
CA GLY A 121 19.00 3.31 -11.98
C GLY A 121 18.79 4.37 -10.90
N LYS A 122 19.52 5.47 -10.99
CA LYS A 122 19.37 6.61 -10.09
C LYS A 122 18.11 7.40 -10.44
N ALA A 123 17.22 7.58 -9.47
CA ALA A 123 15.99 8.35 -9.64
C ALA A 123 15.94 9.56 -8.71
N LEU A 124 15.45 10.68 -9.23
CA LEU A 124 15.11 11.87 -8.47
C LEU A 124 13.60 12.06 -8.46
N ASP A 125 12.99 12.14 -7.28
CA ASP A 125 11.59 12.60 -7.14
C ASP A 125 11.60 14.05 -6.67
N LEU A 126 11.39 14.96 -7.62
CA LEU A 126 11.46 16.40 -7.43
C LEU A 126 10.08 16.95 -7.08
N GLY A 127 9.91 17.43 -5.85
CA GLY A 127 8.62 17.77 -5.27
C GLY A 127 7.86 16.53 -4.80
N CYS A 128 8.57 15.66 -4.08
CA CYS A 128 8.10 14.33 -3.68
C CYS A 128 6.91 14.34 -2.72
N GLY A 129 6.68 15.44 -1.98
CA GLY A 129 5.67 15.51 -0.93
C GLY A 129 5.89 14.43 0.13
N GLN A 130 4.86 13.62 0.38
CA GLN A 130 4.91 12.47 1.30
C GLN A 130 5.47 11.19 0.65
N GLY A 131 6.06 11.29 -0.55
CA GLY A 131 6.83 10.22 -1.17
C GLY A 131 6.03 9.14 -1.91
N ARG A 132 4.80 9.42 -2.37
CA ARG A 132 3.99 8.41 -3.08
C ARG A 132 4.71 7.74 -4.25
N ASN A 133 5.51 8.51 -5.01
CA ASN A 133 6.29 7.98 -6.13
C ASN A 133 7.65 7.49 -5.66
N SER A 134 8.35 8.24 -4.79
CA SER A 134 9.67 7.88 -4.24
C SER A 134 9.65 6.49 -3.58
N LEU A 135 8.69 6.25 -2.69
CA LEU A 135 8.54 4.98 -1.98
C LEU A 135 8.27 3.81 -2.94
N PHE A 136 7.44 4.04 -3.95
CA PHE A 136 7.19 3.02 -4.98
C PHE A 136 8.44 2.74 -5.82
N LEU A 137 9.17 3.77 -6.26
CA LEU A 137 10.41 3.61 -7.02
C LEU A 137 11.48 2.86 -6.20
N ALA A 138 11.63 3.19 -4.91
CA ALA A 138 12.51 2.45 -4.02
C ALA A 138 12.11 0.96 -3.89
N GLN A 139 10.81 0.66 -3.84
CA GLN A 139 10.29 -0.72 -3.85
C GLN A 139 10.58 -1.45 -5.19
N GLN A 140 10.80 -0.70 -6.28
CA GLN A 140 11.18 -1.23 -7.60
C GLN A 140 12.70 -1.25 -7.80
N ASP A 141 13.49 -1.18 -6.73
CA ASP A 141 14.96 -1.25 -6.71
C ASP A 141 15.66 -0.09 -7.46
N PHE A 142 15.04 1.11 -7.50
CA PHE A 142 15.72 2.34 -7.90
C PHE A 142 16.54 2.91 -6.73
N ASP A 143 17.70 3.52 -7.05
CA ASP A 143 18.47 4.37 -6.13
C ASP A 143 17.82 5.76 -6.09
N VAL A 144 16.90 5.97 -5.15
CA VAL A 144 16.00 7.14 -5.13
C VAL A 144 16.52 8.23 -4.22
N THR A 145 16.57 9.45 -4.74
CA THR A 145 16.68 10.68 -3.95
C THR A 145 15.34 11.42 -3.97
N ALA A 146 14.76 11.68 -2.81
CA ALA A 146 13.47 12.34 -2.67
C ALA A 146 13.63 13.76 -2.09
N VAL A 147 13.13 14.77 -2.81
CA VAL A 147 13.28 16.16 -2.36
C VAL A 147 11.98 16.96 -2.48
N ASP A 148 11.74 17.83 -1.51
CA ASP A 148 10.61 18.77 -1.49
C ASP A 148 10.98 20.02 -0.68
N GLN A 149 10.28 21.12 -0.90
CA GLN A 149 10.41 22.32 -0.05
C GLN A 149 9.58 22.23 1.24
N ASN A 150 8.60 21.32 1.31
CA ASN A 150 7.68 21.17 2.44
C ASN A 150 8.27 20.24 3.51
N GLY A 151 8.90 20.82 4.54
CA GLY A 151 9.53 20.07 5.64
C GLY A 151 8.58 19.12 6.37
N LEU A 152 7.30 19.49 6.58
CA LEU A 152 6.32 18.61 7.24
C LEU A 152 6.01 17.36 6.42
N ALA A 153 5.93 17.50 5.09
CA ALA A 153 5.74 16.36 4.22
C ALA A 153 6.96 15.41 4.24
N LEU A 154 8.18 16.01 4.27
CA LEU A 154 9.43 15.25 4.38
C LEU A 154 9.58 14.52 5.72
N GLU A 155 9.12 15.10 6.84
CA GLU A 155 9.12 14.41 8.15
C GLU A 155 8.25 13.14 8.10
N ILE A 156 7.09 13.18 7.45
CA ILE A 156 6.23 12.01 7.26
C ILE A 156 6.94 10.97 6.39
N LEU A 157 7.52 11.40 5.26
CA LEU A 157 8.26 10.52 4.37
C LEU A 157 9.45 9.86 5.08
N GLN A 158 10.24 10.65 5.82
CA GLN A 158 11.40 10.15 6.58
C GLN A 158 10.97 9.07 7.58
N SER A 159 9.86 9.28 8.29
CA SER A 159 9.32 8.29 9.23
C SER A 159 8.95 6.97 8.53
N ILE A 160 8.41 7.02 7.31
CA ILE A 160 8.09 5.83 6.53
C ILE A 160 9.38 5.12 6.08
N VAL A 161 10.36 5.88 5.58
CA VAL A 161 11.68 5.38 5.16
C VAL A 161 12.35 4.59 6.28
N GLU A 162 12.35 5.15 7.50
CA GLU A 162 12.91 4.51 8.69
C GLU A 162 12.14 3.24 9.09
N GLN A 163 10.80 3.27 9.05
CA GLN A 163 9.97 2.11 9.39
C GLN A 163 10.09 0.94 8.41
N GLU A 164 10.37 1.25 7.15
CA GLU A 164 10.53 0.26 6.06
C GLU A 164 12.00 -0.14 5.82
N ASP A 165 12.93 0.43 6.59
CA ASP A 165 14.38 0.22 6.45
C ASP A 165 14.87 0.46 5.00
N LEU A 166 14.39 1.56 4.40
CA LEU A 166 14.75 1.93 3.03
C LEU A 166 16.03 2.78 3.01
N ASP A 167 16.94 2.48 2.09
CA ASP A 167 18.10 3.32 1.80
C ASP A 167 17.70 4.38 0.77
N MET A 168 17.06 5.47 1.25
CA MET A 168 16.55 6.53 0.40
C MET A 168 16.80 7.91 1.04
N PRO A 169 17.74 8.71 0.50
CA PRO A 169 17.97 10.08 0.91
C PRO A 169 16.72 10.95 0.73
N VAL A 170 16.34 11.64 1.82
CA VAL A 170 15.23 12.60 1.85
C VAL A 170 15.78 13.96 2.25
N GLY A 171 15.47 15.02 1.48
CA GLY A 171 16.05 16.33 1.75
C GLY A 171 15.17 17.50 1.34
N VAL A 172 15.42 18.65 2.00
CA VAL A 172 14.79 19.92 1.62
C VAL A 172 15.45 20.46 0.37
N TYR A 173 14.65 20.80 -0.63
CA TYR A 173 15.12 21.39 -1.86
C TYR A 173 14.10 22.39 -2.42
N ASP A 174 14.54 23.64 -2.59
CA ASP A 174 13.72 24.65 -3.25
C ASP A 174 14.13 24.77 -4.72
N ILE A 175 13.31 24.23 -5.59
CA ILE A 175 13.48 24.22 -7.05
C ILE A 175 13.59 25.62 -7.65
N ASN A 176 13.09 26.68 -6.96
CA ASN A 176 13.18 28.06 -7.43
C ASN A 176 14.56 28.68 -7.17
N SER A 177 15.32 28.18 -6.21
CA SER A 177 16.59 28.80 -5.76
C SER A 177 17.80 27.90 -5.97
N ALA A 178 17.62 26.61 -6.26
CA ALA A 178 18.70 25.65 -6.39
C ALA A 178 18.76 25.06 -7.82
N SER A 179 19.87 24.40 -8.14
CA SER A 179 20.08 23.64 -9.38
C SER A 179 20.36 22.18 -9.07
N ILE A 180 19.98 21.28 -9.97
CA ILE A 180 20.32 19.85 -9.88
C ILE A 180 21.75 19.69 -10.39
N GLU A 181 22.67 19.33 -9.49
CA GLU A 181 24.09 19.17 -9.83
C GLU A 181 24.47 17.70 -10.13
N GLN A 182 23.63 16.76 -9.72
CA GLN A 182 23.85 15.32 -9.90
C GLN A 182 23.07 14.80 -11.12
N GLU A 183 23.67 13.84 -11.83
CA GLU A 183 23.00 13.16 -12.94
C GLU A 183 22.10 12.02 -12.42
N TYR A 184 20.92 11.89 -13.04
CA TYR A 184 19.93 10.85 -12.76
C TYR A 184 19.50 10.16 -14.05
N ASP A 185 19.22 8.87 -13.97
CA ASP A 185 18.68 8.08 -15.09
C ASP A 185 17.18 8.33 -15.27
N PHE A 186 16.49 8.70 -14.19
CA PHE A 186 15.05 8.99 -14.19
C PHE A 186 14.71 10.14 -13.23
N ILE A 187 13.99 11.14 -13.74
CA ILE A 187 13.51 12.25 -12.91
C ILE A 187 11.98 12.26 -12.94
N VAL A 188 11.38 12.22 -11.77
CA VAL A 188 9.92 12.34 -11.56
C VAL A 188 9.64 13.73 -11.00
N SER A 189 8.68 14.44 -11.60
CA SER A 189 8.19 15.72 -11.10
C SER A 189 6.69 15.82 -11.40
N THR A 190 5.86 15.26 -10.51
CA THR A 190 4.41 15.22 -10.70
C THR A 190 3.74 16.37 -9.96
N VAL A 191 2.97 17.20 -10.72
CA VAL A 191 2.15 18.28 -10.15
C VAL A 191 3.00 19.39 -9.48
N VAL A 192 4.27 19.57 -9.88
CA VAL A 192 5.21 20.52 -9.26
C VAL A 192 5.43 21.74 -10.15
N LEU A 193 5.62 21.53 -11.45
CA LEU A 193 6.00 22.61 -12.39
C LEU A 193 4.98 23.75 -12.42
N MET A 194 3.72 23.48 -12.08
CA MET A 194 2.66 24.50 -12.01
C MET A 194 2.86 25.54 -10.89
N PHE A 195 3.70 25.23 -9.90
CA PHE A 195 4.03 26.13 -8.78
C PHE A 195 5.29 26.94 -9.02
N LEU A 196 5.97 26.73 -10.16
CA LEU A 196 7.20 27.42 -10.50
C LEU A 196 6.92 28.74 -11.20
N GLN A 197 7.87 29.67 -11.06
CA GLN A 197 7.91 30.86 -11.90
C GLN A 197 8.23 30.43 -13.34
N ALA A 198 7.48 30.94 -14.30
CA ALA A 198 7.56 30.48 -15.71
C ALA A 198 8.95 30.62 -16.34
N ASP A 199 9.75 31.60 -15.90
CA ASP A 199 11.12 31.83 -16.32
C ASP A 199 12.14 30.84 -15.73
N ARG A 200 11.77 30.12 -14.70
CA ARG A 200 12.63 29.10 -14.08
C ARG A 200 12.51 27.71 -14.73
N ILE A 201 11.37 27.41 -15.36
CA ILE A 201 11.12 26.09 -15.96
C ILE A 201 12.22 25.67 -16.95
N PRO A 202 12.67 26.53 -17.90
CA PRO A 202 13.71 26.14 -18.85
C PRO A 202 15.09 25.88 -18.22
N ALA A 203 15.32 26.32 -16.99
CA ALA A 203 16.58 26.10 -16.29
C ALA A 203 16.63 24.79 -15.51
N ILE A 204 15.50 24.05 -15.44
CA ILE A 204 15.34 22.81 -14.66
C ILE A 204 15.26 21.60 -15.60
N ILE A 205 14.81 21.81 -16.82
CA ILE A 205 14.74 20.82 -17.90
C ILE A 205 15.99 20.94 -18.79
#